data_0d427c3ba60deaaf6711f1ffe4da9d75
#
_entry.id   0d427c3ba60deaaf6711f1ffe4da9d75
#
_cell.length_a   1.000
_cell.length_b   1.000
_cell.length_c   1.000
_cell.angle_alpha   90.00
_cell.angle_beta   90.00
_cell.angle_gamma   90.00
#
_symmetry.space_group_name_H-M   'P 1'
#
loop_
_entity.id
_entity.type
_entity.pdbx_description
1 polymer ?
#
loop_
_entity_poly.entity_id
_entity_poly.type
_entity_poly.pdbx_seq_one_letter_code
_entity_poly.pdbx_strand_id
1 'polypeptide(L)'
;MIPGMTQRKLRVLVADDDPDMVLSLTVLLRAEGHEVLGVHHGGDVVETVGDFAPDALLLDIGLPAQDGYEIARVLRERYGSARPIIVAITGRKRPAERLLAEMAGFDFHFTKPFEPKELLATLSSLAR
;
A
#
# COMPACT_ATOMS: atom_id res chain seq x y z
N MET A 1 8.26 26.56 -9.37
CA MET A 1 9.01 25.32 -9.31
C MET A 1 9.11 24.67 -10.68
N ILE A 2 10.21 24.09 -10.94
CA ILE A 2 10.44 23.43 -12.21
C ILE A 2 9.83 22.03 -12.18
N PRO A 3 8.92 21.73 -13.08
CA PRO A 3 8.20 20.45 -13.05
C PRO A 3 9.10 19.23 -13.02
N GLY A 4 10.21 19.25 -13.72
CA GLY A 4 11.11 18.11 -13.75
C GLY A 4 11.80 17.84 -12.42
N MET A 5 11.67 18.71 -11.46
CA MET A 5 12.23 18.51 -10.13
C MET A 5 11.22 17.98 -9.15
N THR A 6 10.01 17.73 -9.60
CA THR A 6 8.99 17.13 -8.76
C THR A 6 9.28 15.65 -8.60
N GLN A 7 8.45 15.02 -7.82
CA GLN A 7 8.55 13.61 -7.55
C GLN A 7 8.39 12.81 -8.84
N ARG A 8 9.07 11.70 -8.89
CA ARG A 8 8.81 10.77 -9.96
C ARG A 8 7.47 10.07 -9.74
N LYS A 9 6.92 9.58 -10.82
CA LYS A 9 5.69 8.80 -10.80
C LYS A 9 5.95 7.44 -10.14
N LEU A 10 5.07 7.06 -9.25
CA LEU A 10 5.11 5.75 -8.61
C LEU A 10 4.08 4.82 -9.24
N ARG A 11 4.38 3.54 -9.21
CA ARG A 11 3.41 2.49 -9.49
C ARG A 11 2.88 2.03 -8.15
N VAL A 12 1.58 2.18 -7.92
CA VAL A 12 0.96 1.90 -6.64
C VAL A 12 -0.10 0.82 -6.81
N LEU A 13 0.00 -0.23 -6.01
CA LEU A 13 -1.02 -1.27 -5.96
C LEU A 13 -1.86 -1.05 -4.72
N VAL A 14 -3.18 -0.99 -4.88
CA VAL A 14 -4.12 -0.82 -3.76
C VAL A 14 -4.89 -2.12 -3.58
N ALA A 15 -4.77 -2.72 -2.42
CA ALA A 15 -5.45 -3.97 -2.09
C ALA A 15 -6.39 -3.77 -0.92
N ASP A 16 -7.69 -3.79 -1.19
CA ASP A 16 -8.74 -3.58 -0.19
C ASP A 16 -10.02 -4.21 -0.73
N ASP A 17 -10.78 -4.88 0.14
CA ASP A 17 -12.03 -5.52 -0.28
C ASP A 17 -13.19 -4.53 -0.43
N ASP A 18 -13.03 -3.29 0.00
CA ASP A 18 -14.02 -2.25 -0.15
C ASP A 18 -13.81 -1.54 -1.50
N PRO A 19 -14.72 -1.74 -2.50
CA PRO A 19 -14.55 -1.11 -3.80
C PRO A 19 -14.52 0.41 -3.74
N ASP A 20 -15.24 1.00 -2.81
CA ASP A 20 -15.27 2.46 -2.67
C ASP A 20 -13.93 3.00 -2.21
N MET A 21 -13.27 2.28 -1.30
CA MET A 21 -11.94 2.67 -0.84
C MET A 21 -10.92 2.56 -1.97
N VAL A 22 -10.97 1.46 -2.73
CA VAL A 22 -10.07 1.29 -3.87
C VAL A 22 -10.28 2.38 -4.89
N LEU A 23 -11.54 2.69 -5.20
CA LEU A 23 -11.87 3.75 -6.16
C LEU A 23 -11.38 5.12 -5.68
N SER A 24 -11.66 5.45 -4.41
CA SER A 24 -11.27 6.73 -3.84
C SER A 24 -9.76 6.93 -3.87
N LEU A 25 -9.02 5.91 -3.45
CA LEU A 25 -7.57 5.99 -3.45
C LEU A 25 -7.02 6.05 -4.87
N THR A 26 -7.63 5.31 -5.80
CA THR A 26 -7.21 5.32 -7.18
C THR A 26 -7.34 6.71 -7.79
N VAL A 27 -8.48 7.36 -7.58
CA VAL A 27 -8.71 8.71 -8.10
C VAL A 27 -7.72 9.69 -7.48
N LEU A 28 -7.54 9.61 -6.18
CA LEU A 28 -6.65 10.52 -5.45
C LEU A 28 -5.21 10.38 -5.93
N LEU A 29 -4.73 9.15 -6.04
CA LEU A 29 -3.34 8.89 -6.40
C LEU A 29 -3.06 9.21 -7.87
N ARG A 30 -4.01 8.91 -8.75
CA ARG A 30 -3.86 9.26 -10.16
C ARG A 30 -3.82 10.77 -10.37
N ALA A 31 -4.56 11.51 -9.55
CA ALA A 31 -4.52 12.96 -9.61
C ALA A 31 -3.15 13.52 -9.27
N GLU A 32 -2.36 12.76 -8.49
CA GLU A 32 -0.98 13.13 -8.16
C GLU A 32 0.03 12.60 -9.17
N GLY A 33 -0.43 11.98 -10.23
CA GLY A 33 0.44 11.51 -11.30
C GLY A 33 0.92 10.08 -11.18
N HIS A 34 0.43 9.34 -10.19
CA HIS A 34 0.86 7.95 -10.02
C HIS A 34 0.07 6.98 -10.90
N GLU A 35 0.69 5.87 -11.23
CA GLU A 35 0.02 4.77 -11.92
C GLU A 35 -0.54 3.83 -10.85
N VAL A 36 -1.84 3.52 -10.93
CA VAL A 36 -2.52 2.81 -9.86
C VAL A 36 -3.27 1.60 -10.40
N LEU A 37 -3.13 0.48 -9.71
CA LEU A 37 -3.90 -0.73 -9.98
C LEU A 37 -4.56 -1.16 -8.68
N GLY A 38 -5.81 -1.57 -8.75
CA GLY A 38 -6.55 -2.02 -7.57
C GLY A 38 -6.87 -3.50 -7.64
N VAL A 39 -6.78 -4.17 -6.48
CA VAL A 39 -7.26 -5.55 -6.33
C VAL A 39 -8.14 -5.62 -5.11
N HIS A 40 -9.13 -6.52 -5.14
CA HIS A 40 -10.14 -6.61 -4.09
C HIS A 40 -10.04 -7.88 -3.25
N HIS A 41 -9.14 -8.78 -3.61
CA HIS A 41 -8.99 -10.06 -2.92
C HIS A 41 -7.55 -10.29 -2.53
N GLY A 42 -7.33 -10.72 -1.29
CA GLY A 42 -5.98 -10.98 -0.80
C GLY A 42 -5.23 -12.03 -1.60
N GLY A 43 -5.97 -13.02 -2.12
CA GLY A 43 -5.36 -14.10 -2.92
C GLY A 43 -4.72 -13.63 -4.22
N ASP A 44 -5.07 -12.44 -4.69
CA ASP A 44 -4.52 -11.90 -5.95
C ASP A 44 -3.30 -11.01 -5.74
N VAL A 45 -2.99 -10.66 -4.48
CA VAL A 45 -1.98 -9.64 -4.21
C VAL A 45 -0.58 -10.06 -4.63
N VAL A 46 -0.15 -11.24 -4.19
CA VAL A 46 1.22 -11.69 -4.44
C VAL A 46 1.51 -11.81 -5.93
N GLU A 47 0.58 -12.42 -6.67
CA GLU A 47 0.73 -12.57 -8.11
C GLU A 47 0.73 -11.20 -8.81
N THR A 48 -0.16 -10.32 -8.39
CA THR A 48 -0.25 -8.99 -8.98
C THR A 48 1.01 -8.16 -8.70
N VAL A 49 1.61 -8.32 -7.53
CA VAL A 49 2.90 -7.66 -7.24
C VAL A 49 3.96 -8.13 -8.23
N GLY A 50 3.99 -9.43 -8.53
CA GLY A 50 4.93 -9.96 -9.50
C GLY A 50 4.73 -9.38 -10.90
N ASP A 51 3.47 -9.26 -11.34
CA ASP A 51 3.15 -8.79 -12.68
C ASP A 51 3.24 -7.28 -12.84
N PHE A 52 2.75 -6.56 -11.86
CA PHE A 52 2.67 -5.10 -11.91
C PHE A 52 3.97 -4.42 -11.48
N ALA A 53 4.75 -5.08 -10.64
CA ALA A 53 5.99 -4.56 -10.09
C ALA A 53 5.80 -3.18 -9.45
N PRO A 54 4.94 -3.07 -8.43
CA PRO A 54 4.66 -1.76 -7.83
C PRO A 54 5.85 -1.25 -7.01
N ASP A 55 5.96 0.07 -6.92
CA ASP A 55 6.88 0.71 -6.00
C ASP A 55 6.33 0.69 -4.57
N ALA A 56 5.01 0.78 -4.46
CA ALA A 56 4.32 0.79 -3.17
C ALA A 56 3.06 -0.07 -3.23
N LEU A 57 2.77 -0.75 -2.13
CA LEU A 57 1.56 -1.54 -1.94
C LEU A 57 0.80 -0.98 -0.75
N LEU A 58 -0.43 -0.55 -0.97
CA LEU A 58 -1.35 -0.16 0.11
C LEU A 58 -2.20 -1.38 0.40
N LEU A 59 -2.04 -1.97 1.57
CA LEU A 59 -2.62 -3.27 1.88
C LEU A 59 -3.52 -3.18 3.11
N ASP A 60 -4.82 -3.47 2.91
CA ASP A 60 -5.76 -3.60 4.01
C ASP A 60 -5.47 -4.92 4.74
N ILE A 61 -5.09 -4.82 6.02
CA ILE A 61 -4.73 -6.00 6.80
C ILE A 61 -5.94 -6.91 7.03
N GLY A 62 -7.13 -6.35 7.03
CA GLY A 62 -8.35 -7.09 7.31
C GLY A 62 -8.99 -7.77 6.11
N LEU A 63 -8.25 -7.99 5.02
CA LEU A 63 -8.78 -8.63 3.83
C LEU A 63 -9.34 -10.02 4.15
N PRO A 64 -10.55 -10.33 3.61
CA PRO A 64 -11.10 -11.68 3.78
C PRO A 64 -10.24 -12.72 3.06
N ALA A 65 -10.31 -13.94 3.54
CA ALA A 65 -9.71 -15.12 2.92
C ALA A 65 -8.18 -15.15 2.98
N GLN A 66 -7.52 -14.05 3.24
CA GLN A 66 -6.08 -14.08 3.39
C GLN A 66 -5.60 -12.97 4.32
N ASP A 67 -4.77 -13.35 5.30
CA ASP A 67 -4.23 -12.45 6.29
C ASP A 67 -3.21 -11.51 5.67
N GLY A 68 -3.39 -10.20 5.86
CA GLY A 68 -2.47 -9.20 5.34
C GLY A 68 -1.05 -9.35 5.89
N TYR A 69 -0.89 -9.83 7.11
CA TYR A 69 0.43 -10.09 7.67
C TYR A 69 1.15 -11.20 6.91
N GLU A 70 0.41 -12.24 6.57
CA GLU A 70 0.95 -13.35 5.79
C GLU A 70 1.37 -12.90 4.40
N ILE A 71 0.55 -12.08 3.77
CA ILE A 71 0.86 -11.51 2.45
C ILE A 71 2.18 -10.72 2.52
N ALA A 72 2.31 -9.85 3.52
CA ALA A 72 3.53 -9.05 3.68
C ALA A 72 4.75 -9.94 3.87
N ARG A 73 4.61 -10.97 4.70
CA ARG A 73 5.72 -11.90 4.94
C ARG A 73 6.16 -12.61 3.67
N VAL A 74 5.20 -13.10 2.89
CA VAL A 74 5.51 -13.78 1.61
C VAL A 74 6.21 -12.82 0.66
N LEU A 75 5.75 -11.57 0.59
CA LEU A 75 6.39 -10.59 -0.28
C LEU A 75 7.82 -10.29 0.13
N ARG A 76 8.08 -10.21 1.44
CA ARG A 76 9.44 -9.97 1.93
C ARG A 76 10.36 -11.15 1.66
N GLU A 77 9.84 -12.37 1.81
CA GLU A 77 10.62 -13.56 1.49
C GLU A 77 10.97 -13.63 0.00
N ARG A 78 10.01 -13.23 -0.85
CA ARG A 78 10.17 -13.36 -2.29
C ARG A 78 10.97 -12.21 -2.91
N TYR A 79 10.74 -10.99 -2.45
CA TYR A 79 11.30 -9.79 -3.09
C TYR A 79 12.25 -8.99 -2.21
N GLY A 80 12.44 -9.36 -0.96
CA GLY A 80 13.30 -8.64 -0.04
C GLY A 80 12.63 -7.45 0.60
N SER A 81 13.40 -6.59 1.24
CA SER A 81 12.87 -5.48 2.03
C SER A 81 12.84 -4.15 1.28
N ALA A 82 13.44 -4.09 0.09
CA ALA A 82 13.53 -2.84 -0.64
C ALA A 82 12.25 -2.50 -1.40
N ARG A 83 11.61 -3.50 -1.99
CA ARG A 83 10.43 -3.29 -2.81
C ARG A 83 9.50 -4.50 -2.76
N PRO A 84 8.20 -4.23 -2.85
CA PRO A 84 7.57 -2.90 -2.76
C PRO A 84 7.63 -2.35 -1.35
N ILE A 85 7.50 -1.05 -1.20
CA ILE A 85 7.22 -0.45 0.11
C ILE A 85 5.80 -0.87 0.47
N ILE A 86 5.60 -1.41 1.66
CA ILE A 86 4.29 -1.90 2.06
C ILE A 86 3.70 -1.00 3.14
N VAL A 87 2.54 -0.44 2.82
CA VAL A 87 1.79 0.43 3.72
C VAL A 87 0.58 -0.33 4.22
N ALA A 88 0.55 -0.60 5.52
CA ALA A 88 -0.61 -1.25 6.12
C ALA A 88 -1.72 -0.25 6.35
N ILE A 89 -2.93 -0.61 5.97
CA ILE A 89 -4.11 0.20 6.22
C ILE A 89 -5.12 -0.68 6.93
N THR A 90 -5.62 -0.24 8.09
CA THR A 90 -6.51 -1.06 8.89
C THR A 90 -7.51 -0.22 9.66
N GLY A 91 -8.70 -0.79 9.89
CA GLY A 91 -9.69 -0.17 10.78
C GLY A 91 -9.49 -0.52 12.25
N ARG A 92 -8.52 -1.37 12.54
CA ARG A 92 -8.26 -1.81 13.90
C ARG A 92 -7.35 -0.84 14.63
N LYS A 93 -7.66 -0.61 15.91
CA LYS A 93 -6.91 0.38 16.73
C LYS A 93 -6.22 -0.27 17.93
N ARG A 94 -5.84 -1.52 17.81
CA ARG A 94 -5.14 -2.20 18.91
C ARG A 94 -3.66 -1.82 18.90
N PRO A 95 -3.08 -1.52 20.05
CA PRO A 95 -1.63 -1.22 20.11
C PRO A 95 -0.77 -2.35 19.54
N ALA A 96 -1.18 -3.60 19.77
CA ALA A 96 -0.45 -4.75 19.26
C ALA A 96 -0.42 -4.83 17.74
N GLU A 97 -1.41 -4.23 17.05
CA GLU A 97 -1.45 -4.26 15.59
C GLU A 97 -0.24 -3.56 14.97
N ARG A 98 0.19 -2.46 15.55
CA ARG A 98 1.35 -1.73 15.03
C ARG A 98 2.62 -2.58 15.14
N LEU A 99 2.81 -3.24 16.28
CA LEU A 99 3.97 -4.11 16.46
C LEU A 99 3.93 -5.29 15.51
N LEU A 100 2.77 -5.90 15.35
CA LEU A 100 2.61 -7.02 14.42
C LEU A 100 2.88 -6.58 12.98
N ALA A 101 2.46 -5.37 12.61
CA ALA A 101 2.71 -4.83 11.28
C ALA A 101 4.22 -4.68 11.03
N GLU A 102 4.95 -4.14 12.01
CA GLU A 102 6.40 -4.00 11.88
C GLU A 102 7.08 -5.34 11.74
N MET A 103 6.66 -6.32 12.55
CA MET A 103 7.25 -7.66 12.51
C MET A 103 6.96 -8.39 11.20
N ALA A 104 5.85 -8.08 10.56
CA ALA A 104 5.49 -8.71 9.29
C ALA A 104 6.19 -8.07 8.09
N GLY A 105 6.88 -6.94 8.30
CA GLY A 105 7.62 -6.29 7.22
C GLY A 105 6.91 -5.13 6.57
N PHE A 106 5.91 -4.56 7.23
CA PHE A 106 5.29 -3.31 6.78
C PHE A 106 6.23 -2.14 7.04
N ASP A 107 6.25 -1.20 6.12
CA ASP A 107 7.09 0.00 6.26
C ASP A 107 6.35 1.14 6.92
N PHE A 108 5.04 1.24 6.69
CA PHE A 108 4.20 2.28 7.25
C PHE A 108 2.86 1.69 7.67
N HIS A 109 2.17 2.39 8.55
CA HIS A 109 0.90 1.93 9.09
C HIS A 109 -0.06 3.11 9.24
N PHE A 110 -1.26 2.98 8.66
CA PHE A 110 -2.33 3.95 8.80
C PHE A 110 -3.58 3.28 9.34
N THR A 111 -4.24 3.95 10.28
CA THR A 111 -5.51 3.47 10.84
C THR A 111 -6.66 4.24 10.22
N LYS A 112 -7.68 3.54 9.78
CA LYS A 112 -8.90 4.16 9.21
C LYS A 112 -9.73 4.77 10.34
N PRO A 113 -10.31 5.96 10.16
CA PRO A 113 -10.10 6.84 9.03
C PRO A 113 -8.75 7.57 9.13
N PHE A 114 -8.11 7.80 8.01
CA PHE A 114 -6.84 8.53 7.98
C PHE A 114 -6.98 9.74 7.06
N GLU A 115 -6.10 10.71 7.25
CA GLU A 115 -6.08 11.90 6.40
C GLU A 115 -5.41 11.57 5.07
N PRO A 116 -6.10 11.76 3.93
CA PRO A 116 -5.48 11.52 2.63
C PRO A 116 -4.17 12.25 2.44
N LYS A 117 -4.04 13.45 2.99
CA LYS A 117 -2.82 14.23 2.88
C LYS A 117 -1.61 13.54 3.50
N GLU A 118 -1.82 12.80 4.60
CA GLU A 118 -0.75 12.08 5.26
C GLU A 118 -0.26 10.93 4.40
N LEU A 119 -1.18 10.22 3.77
CA LEU A 119 -0.83 9.15 2.84
C LEU A 119 -0.07 9.70 1.64
N LEU A 120 -0.56 10.79 1.06
CA LEU A 120 0.10 11.42 -0.08
C LEU A 120 1.50 11.90 0.29
N ALA A 121 1.67 12.47 1.48
CA ALA A 121 2.98 12.94 1.93
C ALA A 121 3.95 11.77 2.08
N THR A 122 3.47 10.65 2.62
CA THR A 122 4.30 9.45 2.76
C THR A 122 4.77 8.95 1.40
N LEU A 123 3.85 8.85 0.45
CA LEU A 123 4.20 8.39 -0.91
C LEU A 123 5.10 9.39 -1.61
N SER A 124 4.90 10.68 -1.40
CA SER A 124 5.76 11.71 -1.97
C SER A 124 7.20 11.56 -1.52
N SER A 125 7.41 11.21 -0.26
CA SER A 125 8.76 11.02 0.26
C SER A 125 9.46 9.82 -0.41
N LEU A 126 8.69 8.83 -0.85
CA LEU A 126 9.24 7.66 -1.53
C LEU A 126 9.57 7.95 -3.00
N ALA A 127 8.92 8.94 -3.57
CA ALA A 127 9.07 9.28 -4.99
C ALA A 127 10.28 10.17 -5.29
N ARG A 128 10.98 10.58 -4.27
CA ARG A 128 12.17 11.44 -4.44
C ARG A 128 13.40 10.66 -4.86
#